data_f018e76a8cddc570d24796c2d81aadc5
#
_entry.id   f018e76a8cddc570d24796c2d81aadc5
#
_cell.length_a   1.000
_cell.length_b   1.000
_cell.length_c   1.000
_cell.angle_alpha   90.00
_cell.angle_beta   90.00
_cell.angle_gamma   90.00
#
_symmetry.space_group_name_H-M   'P 1'
#
loop_
_entity.id
_entity.type
_entity.pdbx_description
1 polymer ?
#
loop_
_entity_poly.entity_id
_entity_poly.type
_entity_poly.pdbx_seq_one_letter_code
_entity_poly.pdbx_strand_id
1 'polypeptide(L)'
;MALGDGVASTARSSAEINIVPLVDVILVLLVIFIVTAPLITQAVKVKLPEAKSQPVQTPSKPVVVAIAADGQLHWDGQPLSLAELEERARALAARPAAELHVEADRAVRYDAVAQVLAAATRAGVLHIGFVTDPGQARSQAAPVP
;
A
#
# COMPACT_ATOMS: atom_id res chain seq x y z
N MET A 1 13.92 -81.37 49.78
CA MET A 1 13.27 -80.80 48.57
C MET A 1 12.79 -79.43 48.87
N ALA A 2 13.62 -78.43 48.47
CA ALA A 2 13.24 -77.03 48.54
C ALA A 2 13.03 -76.52 47.14
N LEU A 3 11.78 -76.28 46.80
CA LEU A 3 11.42 -75.62 45.55
C LEU A 3 11.55 -74.10 45.80
N GLY A 4 12.62 -73.54 45.24
CA GLY A 4 12.82 -72.12 45.23
C GLY A 4 11.87 -71.47 44.24
N ASP A 5 10.88 -70.79 44.75
CA ASP A 5 9.97 -69.97 43.97
C ASP A 5 10.67 -68.63 43.67
N GLY A 6 11.30 -68.62 42.47
CA GLY A 6 11.93 -67.42 41.97
C GLY A 6 10.89 -66.41 41.47
N VAL A 7 10.48 -65.55 42.39
CA VAL A 7 9.67 -64.38 42.00
C VAL A 7 10.53 -63.44 41.18
N ALA A 8 10.38 -63.55 39.85
CA ALA A 8 10.93 -62.55 38.97
C ALA A 8 10.27 -61.21 39.21
N SER A 9 10.91 -60.39 40.00
CA SER A 9 10.54 -59.00 40.16
C SER A 9 10.77 -58.28 38.82
N THR A 10 9.73 -58.15 38.04
CA THR A 10 9.73 -57.25 36.87
C THR A 10 9.84 -55.84 37.38
N ALA A 11 11.07 -55.39 37.51
CA ALA A 11 11.32 -53.97 37.69
C ALA A 11 10.69 -53.20 36.52
N ARG A 12 9.53 -52.65 36.77
CA ARG A 12 8.97 -51.65 35.87
C ARG A 12 9.92 -50.47 35.92
N SER A 13 10.79 -50.34 34.93
CA SER A 13 11.52 -49.12 34.72
C SER A 13 10.51 -48.03 34.37
N SER A 14 10.10 -47.28 35.38
CA SER A 14 9.37 -46.06 35.14
C SER A 14 10.33 -45.13 34.42
N ALA A 15 10.14 -45.01 33.12
CA ALA A 15 10.86 -44.02 32.36
C ALA A 15 10.36 -42.66 32.89
N GLU A 16 11.08 -42.09 33.84
CA GLU A 16 10.83 -40.73 34.31
C GLU A 16 11.14 -39.78 33.21
N ILE A 17 10.11 -39.17 32.63
CA ILE A 17 10.25 -38.13 31.64
C ILE A 17 10.72 -36.88 32.36
N ASN A 18 11.95 -36.45 32.07
CA ASN A 18 12.43 -35.18 32.59
C ASN A 18 11.69 -34.03 31.90
N ILE A 19 10.79 -33.40 32.61
CA ILE A 19 9.94 -32.30 32.09
C ILE A 19 10.67 -30.95 32.06
N VAL A 20 11.84 -30.83 32.68
CA VAL A 20 12.57 -29.55 32.77
C VAL A 20 12.91 -28.99 31.38
N PRO A 21 13.44 -29.76 30.42
CA PRO A 21 13.67 -29.25 29.07
C PRO A 21 12.39 -28.85 28.35
N LEU A 22 11.29 -29.53 28.59
CA LEU A 22 10.00 -29.21 27.99
C LEU A 22 9.46 -27.90 28.51
N VAL A 23 9.52 -27.69 29.83
CA VAL A 23 9.06 -26.45 30.48
C VAL A 23 9.90 -25.26 30.02
N ASP A 24 11.19 -25.43 29.87
CA ASP A 24 12.09 -24.37 29.37
C ASP A 24 11.70 -23.91 27.97
N VAL A 25 11.48 -24.85 27.05
CA VAL A 25 11.04 -24.50 25.68
C VAL A 25 9.69 -23.79 25.68
N ILE A 26 8.72 -24.25 26.45
CA ILE A 26 7.40 -23.63 26.56
C ILE A 26 7.52 -22.20 27.14
N LEU A 27 8.34 -22.04 28.16
CA LEU A 27 8.55 -20.75 28.82
C LEU A 27 9.19 -19.75 27.86
N VAL A 28 10.21 -20.13 27.09
CA VAL A 28 10.85 -19.27 26.09
C VAL A 28 9.87 -18.88 25.00
N LEU A 29 9.10 -19.82 24.49
CA LEU A 29 8.06 -19.53 23.47
C LEU A 29 6.99 -18.57 24.03
N LEU A 30 6.58 -18.74 25.29
CA LEU A 30 5.62 -17.86 25.94
C LEU A 30 6.17 -16.42 26.05
N VAL A 31 7.42 -16.27 26.47
CA VAL A 31 8.07 -14.94 26.59
C VAL A 31 8.17 -14.27 25.23
N ILE A 32 8.58 -14.99 24.19
CA ILE A 32 8.62 -14.46 22.83
C ILE A 32 7.22 -14.02 22.39
N PHE A 33 6.20 -14.82 22.67
CA PHE A 33 4.84 -14.50 22.29
C PHE A 33 4.31 -13.25 23.00
N ILE A 34 4.59 -13.10 24.31
CA ILE A 34 4.19 -11.92 25.08
C ILE A 34 4.89 -10.66 24.57
N VAL A 35 6.17 -10.75 24.17
CA VAL A 35 6.93 -9.61 23.66
C VAL A 35 6.51 -9.23 22.25
N THR A 36 6.18 -10.21 21.40
CA THR A 36 5.81 -9.95 20.00
C THR A 36 4.34 -9.61 19.80
N ALA A 37 3.44 -10.10 20.65
CA ALA A 37 2.00 -9.87 20.56
C ALA A 37 1.62 -8.37 20.50
N PRO A 38 2.17 -7.47 21.33
CA PRO A 38 1.83 -6.06 21.24
C PRO A 38 2.33 -5.37 19.96
N LEU A 39 3.31 -5.93 19.26
CA LEU A 39 3.79 -5.38 17.99
C LEU A 39 2.79 -5.59 16.85
N ILE A 40 1.92 -6.58 16.97
CA ILE A 40 0.90 -6.90 15.95
C ILE A 40 -0.32 -5.98 16.11
N THR A 41 -0.55 -5.41 17.29
CA THR A 41 -1.75 -4.62 17.59
C THR A 41 -1.57 -3.11 17.38
N GLN A 42 -0.41 -2.66 16.97
CA GLN A 42 -0.23 -1.28 16.51
C GLN A 42 -0.69 -1.10 15.05
N ALA A 43 -1.87 -1.62 14.73
CA ALA A 43 -2.65 -0.97 13.71
C ALA A 43 -2.94 0.43 14.26
N VAL A 44 -2.24 1.41 13.71
CA VAL A 44 -2.49 2.81 14.01
C VAL A 44 -3.98 3.03 13.76
N LYS A 45 -4.78 3.04 14.82
CA LYS A 45 -6.12 3.62 14.77
C LYS A 45 -5.88 5.11 14.55
N VAL A 46 -5.71 5.49 13.30
CA VAL A 46 -5.93 6.86 12.91
C VAL A 46 -7.39 7.12 13.29
N LYS A 47 -7.60 7.79 14.43
CA LYS A 47 -8.87 8.44 14.69
C LYS A 47 -9.04 9.42 13.54
N LEU A 48 -9.76 8.98 12.52
CA LEU A 48 -10.37 9.92 11.59
C LEU A 48 -11.12 10.90 12.48
N PRO A 49 -10.82 12.20 12.44
CA PRO A 49 -11.67 13.17 13.11
C PRO A 49 -13.09 12.88 12.61
N GLU A 50 -14.01 12.71 13.53
CA GLU A 50 -15.44 12.72 13.22
C GLU A 50 -15.74 14.13 12.68
N ALA A 51 -15.38 14.37 11.46
CA ALA A 51 -15.96 15.43 10.69
C ALA A 51 -17.45 15.07 10.61
N LYS A 52 -18.26 15.87 11.27
CA LYS A 52 -19.72 15.87 11.14
C LYS A 52 -20.04 15.50 9.71
N SER A 53 -20.85 14.47 9.56
CA SER A 53 -21.30 13.92 8.28
C SER A 53 -21.70 15.04 7.32
N GLN A 54 -20.73 15.55 6.62
CA GLN A 54 -21.05 16.20 5.36
C GLN A 54 -21.45 15.05 4.43
N PRO A 55 -22.52 15.22 3.66
CA PRO A 55 -22.97 14.18 2.76
C PRO A 55 -21.76 13.69 1.99
N VAL A 56 -21.57 12.37 1.97
CA VAL A 56 -20.54 11.68 1.19
C VAL A 56 -20.66 12.23 -0.22
N GLN A 57 -19.80 13.18 -0.54
CA GLN A 57 -19.72 13.67 -1.90
C GLN A 57 -19.23 12.46 -2.69
N THR A 58 -20.10 11.98 -3.55
CA THR A 58 -19.74 10.94 -4.51
C THR A 58 -18.40 11.37 -5.12
N PRO A 59 -17.33 10.54 -5.04
CA PRO A 59 -16.06 10.95 -5.60
C PRO A 59 -16.30 11.33 -7.06
N SER A 60 -16.13 12.58 -7.38
CA SER A 60 -16.28 13.06 -8.75
C SER A 60 -15.21 12.34 -9.56
N LYS A 61 -15.62 11.73 -10.68
CA LYS A 61 -14.69 11.04 -11.57
C LYS A 61 -13.51 11.97 -11.85
N PRO A 62 -12.26 11.54 -11.56
CA PRO A 62 -11.11 12.38 -11.78
C PRO A 62 -10.99 12.73 -13.26
N VAL A 63 -10.59 13.94 -13.55
CA VAL A 63 -10.32 14.38 -14.91
C VAL A 63 -8.88 14.01 -15.26
N VAL A 64 -8.69 13.43 -16.42
CA VAL A 64 -7.37 13.01 -16.89
C VAL A 64 -6.82 13.97 -17.94
N VAL A 65 -5.64 14.52 -17.66
CA VAL A 65 -4.85 15.28 -18.64
C VAL A 65 -3.68 14.42 -19.10
N ALA A 66 -3.72 13.99 -20.35
CA ALA A 66 -2.64 13.23 -20.96
C ALA A 66 -1.71 14.17 -21.75
N ILE A 67 -0.40 13.93 -21.62
CA ILE A 67 0.65 14.64 -22.34
C ILE A 67 1.32 13.64 -23.28
N ALA A 68 1.09 13.79 -24.57
CA ALA A 68 1.66 12.92 -25.59
C ALA A 68 3.17 13.19 -25.78
N ALA A 69 3.88 12.25 -26.38
CA ALA A 69 5.33 12.33 -26.61
C ALA A 69 5.78 13.59 -27.39
N ASP A 70 4.92 14.11 -28.24
CA ASP A 70 5.14 15.35 -29.01
C ASP A 70 4.80 16.63 -28.21
N GLY A 71 4.36 16.49 -26.96
CA GLY A 71 3.95 17.60 -26.09
C GLY A 71 2.51 18.04 -26.30
N GLN A 72 1.72 17.35 -27.11
CA GLN A 72 0.30 17.65 -27.24
C GLN A 72 -0.46 17.27 -25.97
N LEU A 73 -1.39 18.14 -25.58
CA LEU A 73 -2.23 17.95 -24.39
C LEU A 73 -3.58 17.40 -24.80
N HIS A 74 -4.07 16.46 -23.99
CA HIS A 74 -5.40 15.88 -24.16
C HIS A 74 -6.16 15.94 -22.84
N TRP A 75 -7.37 16.44 -22.86
CA TRP A 75 -8.28 16.49 -21.72
C TRP A 75 -9.38 15.44 -21.93
N ASP A 76 -9.38 14.40 -21.10
CA ASP A 76 -10.28 13.24 -21.27
C ASP A 76 -10.32 12.72 -22.73
N GLY A 77 -9.16 12.68 -23.38
CA GLY A 77 -8.98 12.22 -24.75
C GLY A 77 -9.20 13.27 -25.85
N GLN A 78 -9.59 14.50 -25.52
CA GLN A 78 -9.75 15.59 -26.49
C GLN A 78 -8.50 16.49 -26.51
N PRO A 79 -7.93 16.77 -27.68
CA PRO A 79 -6.78 17.67 -27.79
C PRO A 79 -7.17 19.08 -27.36
N LEU A 80 -6.27 19.75 -26.65
CA LEU A 80 -6.42 21.14 -26.24
C LEU A 80 -5.08 21.88 -26.19
N SER A 81 -5.15 23.21 -26.22
CA SER A 81 -4.02 24.08 -26.03
C SER A 81 -3.73 24.34 -24.53
N LEU A 82 -2.54 24.86 -24.22
CA LEU A 82 -2.18 25.21 -22.85
C LEU A 82 -3.12 26.29 -22.25
N ALA A 83 -3.58 27.23 -23.06
CA ALA A 83 -4.52 28.27 -22.64
C ALA A 83 -5.90 27.67 -22.30
N GLU A 84 -6.41 26.76 -23.11
CA GLU A 84 -7.65 26.04 -22.83
C GLU A 84 -7.52 25.13 -21.61
N LEU A 85 -6.36 24.53 -21.38
CA LEU A 85 -6.08 23.77 -20.17
C LEU A 85 -6.27 24.62 -18.93
N GLU A 86 -5.70 25.81 -18.90
CA GLU A 86 -5.82 26.73 -17.75
C GLU A 86 -7.27 27.12 -17.49
N GLU A 87 -8.05 27.39 -18.53
CA GLU A 87 -9.46 27.73 -18.42
C GLU A 87 -10.29 26.55 -17.90
N ARG A 88 -10.10 25.33 -18.44
CA ARG A 88 -10.78 24.13 -17.98
C ARG A 88 -10.37 23.73 -16.56
N ALA A 89 -9.09 23.89 -16.23
CA ALA A 89 -8.59 23.64 -14.89
C ALA A 89 -9.20 24.61 -13.86
N ARG A 90 -9.41 25.88 -14.24
CA ARG A 90 -10.09 26.87 -13.40
C ARG A 90 -11.55 26.49 -13.17
N ALA A 91 -12.25 26.04 -14.19
CA ALA A 91 -13.62 25.54 -14.06
C ALA A 91 -13.68 24.26 -13.21
N LEU A 92 -12.68 23.39 -13.31
CA LEU A 92 -12.55 22.20 -12.47
C LEU A 92 -12.31 22.56 -11.01
N ALA A 93 -11.41 23.50 -10.74
CA ALA A 93 -11.09 23.96 -9.38
C ALA A 93 -12.28 24.56 -8.62
N ALA A 94 -13.28 25.06 -9.35
CA ALA A 94 -14.53 25.54 -8.76
C ALA A 94 -15.44 24.42 -8.23
N ARG A 95 -15.17 23.16 -8.59
CA ARG A 95 -15.95 22.01 -8.14
C ARG A 95 -15.41 21.50 -6.80
N PRO A 96 -16.27 21.18 -5.83
CA PRO A 96 -15.82 20.57 -4.58
C PRO A 96 -15.23 19.17 -4.87
N ALA A 97 -14.14 18.84 -4.19
CA ALA A 97 -13.43 17.55 -4.35
C ALA A 97 -12.98 17.23 -5.79
N ALA A 98 -12.65 18.26 -6.57
CA ALA A 98 -12.12 18.09 -7.92
C ALA A 98 -10.70 17.54 -7.87
N GLU A 99 -10.46 16.50 -8.64
CA GLU A 99 -9.17 15.83 -8.75
C GLU A 99 -8.72 15.81 -10.22
N LEU A 100 -7.48 16.24 -10.46
CA LEU A 100 -6.85 16.24 -11.77
C LEU A 100 -5.76 15.18 -11.81
N HIS A 101 -5.86 14.22 -12.69
CA HIS A 101 -4.83 13.23 -12.94
C HIS A 101 -4.01 13.62 -14.15
N VAL A 102 -2.70 13.69 -13.99
CA VAL A 102 -1.75 13.97 -15.07
C VAL A 102 -1.09 12.67 -15.49
N GLU A 103 -1.28 12.31 -16.75
CA GLU A 103 -0.65 11.17 -17.40
C GLU A 103 0.35 11.70 -18.43
N ALA A 104 1.62 11.36 -18.31
CA ALA A 104 2.67 11.80 -19.21
C ALA A 104 3.30 10.60 -19.91
N ASP A 105 3.45 10.69 -21.23
CA ASP A 105 4.20 9.71 -21.99
C ASP A 105 5.66 9.69 -21.53
N ARG A 106 6.31 8.55 -21.64
CA ARG A 106 7.67 8.32 -21.20
C ARG A 106 8.71 9.21 -21.93
N ALA A 107 8.41 9.56 -23.16
CA ALA A 107 9.27 10.40 -24.02
C ALA A 107 9.00 11.90 -23.87
N VAL A 108 8.03 12.29 -23.03
CA VAL A 108 7.70 13.69 -22.80
C VAL A 108 8.85 14.43 -22.14
N ARG A 109 9.14 15.61 -22.61
CA ARG A 109 10.11 16.51 -21.98
C ARG A 109 9.56 17.02 -20.65
N TYR A 110 10.44 17.08 -19.65
CA TYR A 110 10.07 17.55 -18.30
C TYR A 110 9.44 18.95 -18.31
N ASP A 111 9.90 19.85 -19.19
CA ASP A 111 9.35 21.21 -19.32
C ASP A 111 7.85 21.18 -19.67
N ALA A 112 7.39 20.27 -20.52
CA ALA A 112 5.98 20.16 -20.86
C ALA A 112 5.14 19.76 -19.65
N VAL A 113 5.62 18.81 -18.85
CA VAL A 113 4.98 18.40 -17.61
C VAL A 113 4.94 19.55 -16.60
N ALA A 114 6.06 20.27 -16.45
CA ALA A 114 6.15 21.40 -15.55
C ALA A 114 5.20 22.55 -15.92
N GLN A 115 5.00 22.80 -17.22
CA GLN A 115 4.06 23.81 -17.71
C GLN A 115 2.61 23.43 -17.39
N VAL A 116 2.24 22.16 -17.56
CA VAL A 116 0.90 21.65 -17.23
C VAL A 116 0.63 21.77 -15.73
N LEU A 117 1.59 21.38 -14.89
CA LEU A 117 1.48 21.49 -13.43
C LEU A 117 1.37 22.95 -12.98
N ALA A 118 2.18 23.83 -13.56
CA ALA A 118 2.13 25.26 -13.26
C ALA A 118 0.78 25.87 -13.68
N ALA A 119 0.24 25.50 -14.83
CA ALA A 119 -1.06 25.94 -15.29
C ALA A 119 -2.19 25.44 -14.37
N ALA A 120 -2.18 24.17 -13.98
CA ALA A 120 -3.16 23.60 -13.07
C ALA A 120 -3.12 24.25 -11.67
N THR A 121 -1.91 24.49 -11.16
CA THR A 121 -1.72 25.16 -9.85
C THR A 121 -2.19 26.60 -9.88
N ARG A 122 -1.87 27.35 -10.95
CA ARG A 122 -2.37 28.73 -11.14
C ARG A 122 -3.88 28.79 -11.27
N ALA A 123 -4.49 27.78 -11.86
CA ALA A 123 -5.94 27.65 -11.95
C ALA A 123 -6.62 27.35 -10.60
N GLY A 124 -5.87 26.96 -9.57
CA GLY A 124 -6.36 26.68 -8.23
C GLY A 124 -6.75 25.23 -7.99
N VAL A 125 -6.31 24.29 -8.82
CA VAL A 125 -6.51 22.85 -8.58
C VAL A 125 -5.66 22.40 -7.41
N LEU A 126 -6.30 21.92 -6.35
CA LEU A 126 -5.64 21.54 -5.09
C LEU A 126 -5.17 20.07 -5.06
N HIS A 127 -5.86 19.20 -5.79
CA HIS A 127 -5.58 17.76 -5.81
C HIS A 127 -5.10 17.37 -7.21
N ILE A 128 -3.81 17.17 -7.35
CA ILE A 128 -3.18 16.72 -8.59
C ILE A 128 -2.54 15.37 -8.33
N GLY A 129 -3.03 14.34 -9.01
CA GLY A 129 -2.48 12.99 -8.99
C GLY A 129 -1.67 12.72 -10.25
N PHE A 130 -0.65 11.85 -10.14
CA PHE A 130 0.05 11.33 -11.30
C PHE A 130 -0.40 9.90 -11.55
N VAL A 131 -0.78 9.63 -12.79
CA VAL A 131 -1.05 8.27 -13.25
C VAL A 131 0.21 7.76 -13.92
N THR A 132 0.91 6.85 -13.25
CA THR A 132 2.01 6.09 -13.85
C THR A 132 1.49 4.72 -14.21
N ASP A 133 1.68 4.31 -15.46
CA ASP A 133 1.33 2.96 -15.91
C ASP A 133 2.32 1.94 -15.30
N PRO A 134 1.88 1.09 -14.35
CA PRO A 134 2.75 0.08 -13.76
C PRO A 134 3.06 -1.10 -14.70
N GLY A 135 2.47 -1.09 -15.91
CA GLY A 135 2.51 -2.21 -16.83
C GLY A 135 3.90 -2.55 -17.41
N GLN A 136 4.88 -1.64 -17.32
CA GLN A 136 6.19 -1.85 -17.94
C GLN A 136 7.35 -2.06 -16.95
N ALA A 137 7.14 -1.92 -15.66
CA ALA A 137 8.19 -2.19 -14.68
C ALA A 137 8.55 -3.69 -14.56
N ARG A 138 7.72 -4.58 -15.08
CA ARG A 138 7.94 -6.04 -15.01
C ARG A 138 8.73 -6.63 -16.19
N SER A 139 8.95 -5.87 -17.25
CA SER A 139 9.63 -6.40 -18.46
C SER A 139 11.16 -6.27 -18.46
N GLN A 140 11.76 -5.63 -17.44
CA GLN A 140 13.22 -5.47 -17.40
C GLN A 140 13.94 -6.30 -16.34
N ALA A 141 13.28 -7.25 -15.71
CA ALA A 141 13.95 -8.30 -14.98
C ALA A 141 14.33 -9.44 -15.97
N ALA A 142 15.22 -9.15 -16.89
CA ALA A 142 15.91 -10.19 -17.64
C ALA A 142 16.81 -10.93 -16.63
N PRO A 143 16.74 -12.27 -16.56
CA PRO A 143 17.68 -13.01 -15.74
C PRO A 143 19.08 -12.81 -16.31
N VAL A 144 19.96 -12.25 -15.49
CA VAL A 144 21.39 -12.21 -15.77
C VAL A 144 21.88 -13.67 -15.77
N PRO A 145 22.57 -14.15 -16.80
CA PRO A 145 23.09 -15.50 -16.85
C PRO A 145 24.16 -15.77 -15.79
#